data_87b2e33b60565a1b3a63544221946db2
#
_entry.id   87b2e33b60565a1b3a63544221946db2
#
_cell.length_a   1.000
_cell.length_b   1.000
_cell.length_c   1.000
_cell.angle_alpha   90.00
_cell.angle_beta   90.00
_cell.angle_gamma   90.00
#
_symmetry.space_group_name_H-M   'P 1'
#
loop_
_entity.id
_entity.type
_entity.pdbx_description
1 polymer ?
#
loop_
_entity_poly.entity_id
_entity_poly.type
_entity_poly.pdbx_seq_one_letter_code
_entity_poly.pdbx_strand_id
1 'polypeptide(L)'
;MTTKITQDIIESYLRCRHKAHLKLTGQRGTRSDYERLLAESREAVRRRATDTILAQHPAGEVERDIPLTPAALKRGAIFLLNATLEDDAFSLAFDGLARVPGASRLGDYHYVPVLFTEGRQVRKTQRALLEVYALLLSPLQGRLPAAGLIWHGQACRATRVRLSTDPQKADRLLGELRWMRDEEVPPRLVLNDHCAACEFRQRCHQQAVEEDNISLLPGMREKEVKA
;
A
#
# COMPACT_ATOMS: atom_id res chain seq x y z
N MET A 1 -20.82 8.99 -6.76
CA MET A 1 -19.63 8.24 -7.31
C MET A 1 -18.87 7.67 -6.13
N THR A 2 -18.80 6.35 -6.03
CA THR A 2 -18.07 5.67 -4.95
C THR A 2 -16.55 5.87 -5.14
N THR A 3 -15.86 6.27 -4.09
CA THR A 3 -14.39 6.48 -4.12
C THR A 3 -13.69 5.15 -4.35
N LYS A 4 -12.80 5.07 -5.35
CA LYS A 4 -11.99 3.87 -5.57
C LYS A 4 -10.94 3.68 -4.49
N ILE A 5 -10.63 2.43 -4.18
CA ILE A 5 -9.59 2.07 -3.22
C ILE A 5 -8.22 2.33 -3.86
N THR A 6 -7.47 3.27 -3.28
CA THR A 6 -6.11 3.65 -3.71
C THR A 6 -5.05 3.09 -2.77
N GLN A 7 -3.78 3.16 -3.16
CA GLN A 7 -2.66 2.83 -2.27
C GLN A 7 -2.72 3.60 -0.95
N ASP A 8 -3.03 4.91 -1.01
CA ASP A 8 -3.13 5.76 0.17
C ASP A 8 -4.24 5.32 1.13
N ILE A 9 -5.36 4.81 0.61
CA ILE A 9 -6.45 4.24 1.41
C ILE A 9 -6.01 2.92 2.07
N ILE A 10 -5.32 2.04 1.34
CA ILE A 10 -4.78 0.79 1.89
C ILE A 10 -3.75 1.08 3.00
N GLU A 11 -2.81 2.00 2.75
CA GLU A 11 -1.84 2.42 3.76
C GLU A 11 -2.51 3.06 4.98
N SER A 12 -3.58 3.84 4.76
CA SER A 12 -4.37 4.43 5.83
C SER A 12 -5.06 3.36 6.67
N TYR A 13 -5.66 2.36 6.04
CA TYR A 13 -6.29 1.22 6.73
C TYR A 13 -5.28 0.45 7.61
N LEU A 14 -4.08 0.21 7.09
CA LEU A 14 -3.02 -0.48 7.84
C LEU A 14 -2.53 0.28 9.09
N ARG A 15 -2.81 1.58 9.17
CA ARG A 15 -2.47 2.44 10.31
C ARG A 15 -3.67 2.74 11.20
N CYS A 16 -4.83 2.98 10.59
CA CYS A 16 -6.06 3.36 11.25
C CYS A 16 -7.25 3.10 10.33
N ARG A 17 -8.16 2.18 10.70
CA ARG A 17 -9.36 1.87 9.93
C ARG A 17 -10.28 3.08 9.75
N HIS A 18 -10.42 3.90 10.81
CA HIS A 18 -11.23 5.12 10.77
C HIS A 18 -10.67 6.14 9.75
N LYS A 19 -9.33 6.30 9.67
CA LYS A 19 -8.68 7.12 8.63
C LYS A 19 -9.02 6.64 7.22
N ALA A 20 -9.00 5.33 6.99
CA ALA A 20 -9.35 4.76 5.68
C ALA A 20 -10.81 5.04 5.32
N HIS A 21 -11.74 4.90 6.26
CA HIS A 21 -13.16 5.22 6.07
C HIS A 21 -13.36 6.70 5.73
N LEU A 22 -12.73 7.62 6.47
CA LEU A 22 -12.81 9.06 6.16
C LEU A 22 -12.36 9.37 4.72
N LYS A 23 -11.30 8.70 4.24
CA LYS A 23 -10.84 8.87 2.86
C LYS A 23 -11.78 8.24 1.83
N LEU A 24 -12.34 7.07 2.11
CA LEU A 24 -13.33 6.40 1.26
C LEU A 24 -14.60 7.24 1.10
N THR A 25 -15.02 7.94 2.15
CA THR A 25 -16.16 8.88 2.12
C THR A 25 -15.79 10.28 1.59
N GLY A 26 -14.60 10.44 0.97
CA GLY A 26 -14.18 11.69 0.35
C GLY A 26 -13.77 12.81 1.32
N GLN A 27 -13.65 12.50 2.60
CA GLN A 27 -13.24 13.47 3.60
C GLN A 27 -11.76 13.85 3.41
N ARG A 28 -11.46 15.13 3.62
CA ARG A 28 -10.10 15.68 3.54
C ARG A 28 -9.67 16.17 4.91
N GLY A 29 -8.45 15.80 5.31
CA GLY A 29 -7.80 16.30 6.52
C GLY A 29 -6.74 17.36 6.20
N THR A 30 -6.21 17.99 7.24
CA THR A 30 -5.10 18.92 7.13
C THR A 30 -3.78 18.19 7.38
N ARG A 31 -2.99 18.01 6.33
CA ARG A 31 -1.68 17.36 6.46
C ARG A 31 -0.77 18.17 7.37
N SER A 32 -0.15 17.48 8.33
CA SER A 32 0.91 18.06 9.16
C SER A 32 2.18 18.29 8.34
N ASP A 33 3.08 19.17 8.83
CA ASP A 33 4.40 19.38 8.23
C ASP A 33 5.19 18.07 8.15
N TYR A 34 5.04 17.21 9.15
CA TYR A 34 5.66 15.89 9.17
C TYR A 34 5.15 14.98 8.04
N GLU A 35 3.84 14.95 7.76
CA GLU A 35 3.29 14.18 6.64
C GLU A 35 3.74 14.72 5.29
N ARG A 36 3.88 16.07 5.16
CA ARG A 36 4.44 16.69 3.94
C ARG A 36 5.89 16.29 3.73
N LEU A 37 6.73 16.39 4.76
CA LEU A 37 8.14 15.99 4.70
C LEU A 37 8.30 14.50 4.35
N LEU A 38 7.46 13.62 4.90
CA LEU A 38 7.48 12.19 4.55
C LEU A 38 7.10 11.95 3.08
N ALA A 39 6.11 12.67 2.55
CA ALA A 39 5.72 12.56 1.15
C ALA A 39 6.84 13.01 0.20
N GLU A 40 7.49 14.13 0.49
CA GLU A 40 8.65 14.64 -0.26
C GLU A 40 9.83 13.66 -0.21
N SER A 41 10.12 13.11 0.97
CA SER A 41 11.18 12.10 1.14
C SER A 41 10.89 10.82 0.37
N ARG A 42 9.63 10.35 0.36
CA ARG A 42 9.21 9.19 -0.44
C ARG A 42 9.39 9.45 -1.92
N GLU A 43 8.99 10.64 -2.39
CA GLU A 43 9.14 11.01 -3.80
C GLU A 43 10.62 11.10 -4.22
N ALA A 44 11.49 11.60 -3.34
CA ALA A 44 12.93 11.62 -3.58
C ALA A 44 13.52 10.20 -3.70
N VAL A 45 13.07 9.26 -2.86
CA VAL A 45 13.48 7.85 -2.95
C VAL A 45 12.94 7.21 -4.24
N ARG A 46 11.67 7.49 -4.60
CA ARG A 46 11.05 6.99 -5.83
C ARG A 46 11.86 7.41 -7.06
N ARG A 47 12.18 8.70 -7.19
CA ARG A 47 13.00 9.20 -8.30
C ARG A 47 14.35 8.51 -8.35
N ARG A 48 15.08 8.46 -7.23
CA ARG A 48 16.40 7.83 -7.17
C ARG A 48 16.38 6.33 -7.48
N ALA A 49 15.39 5.61 -6.98
CA ALA A 49 15.22 4.17 -7.27
C ALA A 49 14.93 3.96 -8.76
N THR A 50 14.03 4.77 -9.32
CA THR A 50 13.73 4.77 -10.77
C THR A 50 14.98 5.01 -11.60
N ASP A 51 15.74 6.06 -11.31
CA ASP A 51 16.98 6.40 -12.03
C ASP A 51 18.02 5.27 -11.92
N THR A 52 18.14 4.66 -10.74
CA THR A 52 19.05 3.53 -10.51
C THR A 52 18.66 2.32 -11.35
N ILE A 53 17.37 1.97 -11.39
CA ILE A 53 16.86 0.85 -12.19
C ILE A 53 17.10 1.12 -13.69
N LEU A 54 16.79 2.32 -14.16
CA LEU A 54 16.98 2.71 -15.56
C LEU A 54 18.46 2.71 -15.97
N ALA A 55 19.37 3.09 -15.07
CA ALA A 55 20.81 3.06 -15.34
C ALA A 55 21.40 1.63 -15.37
N GLN A 56 20.78 0.68 -14.70
CA GLN A 56 21.24 -0.72 -14.60
C GLN A 56 20.69 -1.63 -15.71
N HIS A 57 19.67 -1.20 -16.45
CA HIS A 57 19.01 -2.01 -17.45
C HIS A 57 18.97 -1.30 -18.83
N PRO A 58 19.20 -2.05 -19.92
CA PRO A 58 19.11 -1.50 -21.28
C PRO A 58 17.73 -0.93 -21.61
N ALA A 59 17.69 0.00 -22.54
CA ALA A 59 16.45 0.52 -23.10
C ALA A 59 15.61 -0.63 -23.69
N GLY A 60 14.33 -0.71 -23.27
CA GLY A 60 13.40 -1.79 -23.66
C GLY A 60 13.27 -2.93 -22.65
N GLU A 61 14.17 -3.06 -21.69
CA GLU A 61 14.02 -4.02 -20.59
C GLU A 61 13.18 -3.48 -19.41
N VAL A 62 12.97 -2.16 -19.38
CA VAL A 62 12.15 -1.48 -18.38
C VAL A 62 10.99 -0.78 -19.07
N GLU A 63 9.75 -1.14 -18.71
CA GLU A 63 8.56 -0.42 -19.15
C GLU A 63 8.03 0.48 -18.02
N ARG A 64 7.38 1.60 -18.39
CA ARG A 64 6.89 2.60 -17.44
C ARG A 64 5.48 3.05 -17.79
N ASP A 65 4.75 3.48 -16.75
CA ASP A 65 3.46 4.15 -16.89
C ASP A 65 2.46 3.35 -17.75
N ILE A 66 2.38 2.04 -17.47
CA ILE A 66 1.57 1.12 -18.26
C ILE A 66 0.36 0.59 -17.46
N PRO A 67 -0.76 0.29 -18.12
CA PRO A 67 -1.84 -0.45 -17.49
C PRO A 67 -1.39 -1.88 -17.18
N LEU A 68 -1.67 -2.32 -15.97
CA LEU A 68 -1.34 -3.68 -15.51
C LEU A 68 -2.34 -4.68 -16.05
N THR A 69 -1.97 -5.37 -17.11
CA THR A 69 -2.79 -6.37 -17.80
C THR A 69 -1.98 -7.66 -18.02
N PRO A 70 -2.63 -8.82 -18.23
CA PRO A 70 -1.92 -10.04 -18.60
C PRO A 70 -1.07 -9.88 -19.87
N ALA A 71 -1.52 -9.07 -20.84
CA ALA A 71 -0.77 -8.78 -22.06
C ALA A 71 0.51 -7.97 -21.77
N ALA A 72 0.44 -6.97 -20.88
CA ALA A 72 1.60 -6.22 -20.45
C ALA A 72 2.62 -7.11 -19.75
N LEU A 73 2.18 -7.99 -18.85
CA LEU A 73 3.06 -8.93 -18.14
C LEU A 73 3.71 -9.94 -19.09
N LYS A 74 3.02 -10.37 -20.15
CA LYS A 74 3.56 -11.32 -21.15
C LYS A 74 4.68 -10.74 -22.01
N ARG A 75 4.82 -9.40 -22.10
CA ARG A 75 5.96 -8.79 -22.82
C ARG A 75 7.31 -9.11 -22.17
N GLY A 76 7.30 -9.43 -20.87
CA GLY A 76 8.47 -9.97 -20.19
C GLY A 76 9.55 -8.95 -19.86
N ALA A 77 9.21 -7.66 -19.77
CA ALA A 77 10.16 -6.64 -19.30
C ALA A 77 10.76 -7.02 -17.93
N ILE A 78 12.01 -6.69 -17.68
CA ILE A 78 12.70 -7.00 -16.41
C ILE A 78 12.07 -6.22 -15.26
N PHE A 79 11.75 -4.94 -15.50
CA PHE A 79 11.00 -4.10 -14.58
C PHE A 79 9.82 -3.44 -15.26
N LEU A 80 8.71 -3.33 -14.51
CA LEU A 80 7.57 -2.47 -14.83
C LEU A 80 7.49 -1.41 -13.74
N LEU A 81 7.68 -0.14 -14.08
CA LEU A 81 7.64 0.99 -13.14
C LEU A 81 6.33 1.74 -13.31
N ASN A 82 5.72 2.16 -12.19
CA ASN A 82 4.44 2.88 -12.19
C ASN A 82 3.35 2.16 -13.00
N ALA A 83 3.23 0.83 -12.83
CA ALA A 83 2.17 0.05 -13.46
C ALA A 83 0.85 0.26 -12.73
N THR A 84 -0.23 0.55 -13.45
CA THR A 84 -1.54 0.90 -12.88
C THR A 84 -2.55 -0.24 -13.01
N LEU A 85 -3.16 -0.62 -11.89
CA LEU A 85 -4.32 -1.51 -11.84
C LEU A 85 -5.56 -0.65 -11.63
N GLU A 86 -6.46 -0.69 -12.62
CA GLU A 86 -7.69 0.07 -12.60
C GLU A 86 -8.86 -0.86 -12.86
N ASP A 87 -9.83 -0.91 -11.93
CA ASP A 87 -11.11 -1.60 -12.08
C ASP A 87 -12.23 -0.83 -11.35
N ASP A 88 -13.39 -1.44 -11.15
CA ASP A 88 -14.53 -0.81 -10.47
C ASP A 88 -14.25 -0.52 -8.98
N ALA A 89 -13.38 -1.29 -8.34
CA ALA A 89 -13.08 -1.18 -6.92
C ALA A 89 -11.77 -0.44 -6.66
N PHE A 90 -10.78 -0.60 -7.52
CA PHE A 90 -9.40 -0.16 -7.29
C PHE A 90 -8.92 0.85 -8.31
N SER A 91 -8.07 1.75 -7.84
CA SER A 91 -7.22 2.62 -8.66
C SER A 91 -5.84 2.64 -7.98
N LEU A 92 -4.96 1.72 -8.40
CA LEU A 92 -3.67 1.47 -7.75
C LEU A 92 -2.52 1.68 -8.73
N ALA A 93 -1.52 2.43 -8.31
CA ALA A 93 -0.24 2.51 -8.98
C ALA A 93 0.79 1.70 -8.18
N PHE A 94 1.33 0.66 -8.79
CA PHE A 94 2.46 -0.08 -8.23
C PHE A 94 3.73 0.74 -8.43
N ASP A 95 4.52 0.96 -7.38
CA ASP A 95 5.83 1.60 -7.52
C ASP A 95 6.68 0.87 -8.57
N GLY A 96 6.63 -0.46 -8.54
CA GLY A 96 7.22 -1.30 -9.56
C GLY A 96 6.83 -2.77 -9.42
N LEU A 97 7.14 -3.52 -10.48
CA LEU A 97 7.12 -4.99 -10.52
C LEU A 97 8.45 -5.47 -11.07
N ALA A 98 9.07 -6.45 -10.45
CA ALA A 98 10.31 -7.04 -10.91
C ALA A 98 10.06 -8.47 -11.41
N ARG A 99 10.58 -8.80 -12.62
CA ARG A 99 10.53 -10.15 -13.16
C ARG A 99 11.51 -11.04 -12.43
N VAL A 100 11.06 -12.21 -12.01
CA VAL A 100 11.89 -13.24 -11.36
C VAL A 100 11.63 -14.61 -11.98
N PRO A 101 12.64 -15.52 -11.99
CA PRO A 101 12.45 -16.87 -12.49
C PRO A 101 11.39 -17.65 -11.70
N GLY A 102 10.68 -18.55 -12.38
CA GLY A 102 9.73 -19.49 -11.80
C GLY A 102 8.41 -19.56 -12.56
N ALA A 103 7.93 -20.75 -12.83
CA ALA A 103 6.76 -21.02 -13.66
C ALA A 103 5.51 -20.26 -13.23
N SER A 104 4.79 -19.72 -14.21
CA SER A 104 3.50 -19.04 -14.06
C SER A 104 2.71 -19.16 -15.37
N ARG A 105 1.54 -18.50 -15.48
CA ARG A 105 0.82 -18.40 -16.76
C ARG A 105 1.55 -17.53 -17.81
N LEU A 106 2.61 -16.83 -17.40
CA LEU A 106 3.42 -16.01 -18.31
C LEU A 106 4.55 -16.81 -18.98
N GLY A 107 4.87 -17.99 -18.44
CA GLY A 107 5.98 -18.85 -18.88
C GLY A 107 6.86 -19.29 -17.70
N ASP A 108 8.16 -19.26 -17.86
CA ASP A 108 9.18 -19.65 -16.87
C ASP A 108 9.56 -18.51 -15.90
N TYR A 109 8.82 -17.45 -15.91
CA TYR A 109 8.96 -16.29 -15.00
C TYR A 109 7.62 -15.85 -14.40
N HIS A 110 7.71 -15.01 -13.37
CA HIS A 110 6.60 -14.26 -12.79
C HIS A 110 7.09 -12.92 -12.26
N TYR A 111 6.17 -12.03 -11.92
CA TYR A 111 6.49 -10.75 -11.30
C TYR A 111 6.28 -10.77 -9.80
N VAL A 112 7.14 -10.04 -9.10
CA VAL A 112 7.01 -9.75 -7.67
C VAL A 112 6.79 -8.24 -7.47
N PRO A 113 5.96 -7.82 -6.50
CA PRO A 113 5.73 -6.41 -6.25
C PRO A 113 6.96 -5.73 -5.66
N VAL A 114 7.16 -4.46 -6.05
CA VAL A 114 8.24 -3.58 -5.58
C VAL A 114 7.62 -2.36 -4.91
N LEU A 115 8.15 -1.96 -3.75
CA LEU A 115 7.81 -0.71 -3.06
C LEU A 115 9.04 0.18 -2.93
N PHE A 116 8.83 1.49 -3.06
CA PHE A 116 9.81 2.51 -2.73
C PHE A 116 9.41 3.20 -1.43
N THR A 117 10.34 3.33 -0.48
CA THR A 117 10.05 3.88 0.84
C THR A 117 11.22 4.67 1.40
N GLU A 118 10.90 5.76 2.10
CA GLU A 118 11.86 6.65 2.74
C GLU A 118 12.53 6.04 3.99
N GLY A 119 11.89 5.05 4.62
CA GLY A 119 12.36 4.43 5.87
C GLY A 119 13.70 3.72 5.72
N ARG A 120 14.46 3.62 6.82
CA ARG A 120 15.73 2.86 6.86
C ARG A 120 15.53 1.36 7.08
N GLN A 121 14.37 0.95 7.54
CA GLN A 121 14.04 -0.43 7.89
C GLN A 121 12.66 -0.80 7.32
N VAL A 122 12.51 -2.08 6.98
CA VAL A 122 11.23 -2.64 6.53
C VAL A 122 10.25 -2.72 7.69
N ARG A 123 9.09 -2.09 7.55
CA ARG A 123 8.03 -2.07 8.55
C ARG A 123 6.97 -3.15 8.26
N LYS A 124 6.23 -3.57 9.29
CA LYS A 124 5.12 -4.53 9.16
C LYS A 124 4.04 -4.06 8.16
N THR A 125 3.75 -2.76 8.14
CA THR A 125 2.78 -2.16 7.21
C THR A 125 3.23 -2.26 5.75
N GLN A 126 4.52 -2.13 5.46
CA GLN A 126 5.08 -2.28 4.12
C GLN A 126 5.02 -3.74 3.65
N ARG A 127 5.31 -4.70 4.55
CA ARG A 127 5.11 -6.12 4.24
C ARG A 127 3.65 -6.43 3.93
N ALA A 128 2.71 -5.93 4.74
CA ALA A 128 1.28 -6.11 4.51
C ALA A 128 0.82 -5.50 3.17
N LEU A 129 1.34 -4.33 2.79
CA LEU A 129 1.07 -3.72 1.50
C LEU A 129 1.60 -4.57 0.34
N LEU A 130 2.82 -5.13 0.46
CA LEU A 130 3.37 -6.08 -0.52
C LEU A 130 2.52 -7.35 -0.63
N GLU A 131 1.98 -7.88 0.47
CA GLU A 131 1.07 -9.04 0.48
C GLU A 131 -0.24 -8.73 -0.26
N VAL A 132 -0.80 -7.53 -0.06
CA VAL A 132 -1.96 -7.04 -0.83
C VAL A 132 -1.64 -6.95 -2.32
N TYR A 133 -0.51 -6.37 -2.68
CA TYR A 133 -0.08 -6.26 -4.08
C TYR A 133 0.19 -7.63 -4.72
N ALA A 134 0.79 -8.56 -3.98
CA ALA A 134 1.00 -9.94 -4.43
C ALA A 134 -0.34 -10.66 -4.70
N LEU A 135 -1.34 -10.44 -3.83
CA LEU A 135 -2.69 -11.00 -4.01
C LEU A 135 -3.37 -10.44 -5.25
N LEU A 136 -3.33 -9.13 -5.47
CA LEU A 136 -3.91 -8.47 -6.65
C LEU A 136 -3.20 -8.87 -7.97
N LEU A 137 -1.90 -9.13 -7.90
CA LEU A 137 -1.10 -9.58 -9.05
C LEU A 137 -1.35 -11.06 -9.39
N SER A 138 -1.70 -11.87 -8.39
CA SER A 138 -1.86 -13.33 -8.52
C SER A 138 -2.80 -13.77 -9.66
N PRO A 139 -4.01 -13.23 -9.83
CA PRO A 139 -4.91 -13.66 -10.91
C PRO A 139 -4.38 -13.30 -12.31
N LEU A 140 -3.59 -12.23 -12.44
CA LEU A 140 -3.05 -11.78 -13.72
C LEU A 140 -1.95 -12.72 -14.26
N GLN A 141 -1.19 -13.33 -13.36
CA GLN A 141 -0.06 -14.21 -13.70
C GLN A 141 -0.27 -15.68 -13.31
N GLY A 142 -1.39 -16.00 -12.62
CA GLY A 142 -1.71 -17.37 -12.18
C GLY A 142 -0.77 -17.91 -11.11
N ARG A 143 -0.10 -17.03 -10.37
CA ARG A 143 0.84 -17.39 -9.31
C ARG A 143 0.87 -16.32 -8.22
N LEU A 144 0.74 -16.73 -6.97
CA LEU A 144 0.94 -15.86 -5.82
C LEU A 144 2.46 -15.67 -5.58
N PRO A 145 2.98 -14.44 -5.62
CA PRO A 145 4.38 -14.17 -5.30
C PRO A 145 4.72 -14.50 -3.85
N ALA A 146 5.75 -15.31 -3.62
CA ALA A 146 6.24 -15.66 -2.28
C ALA A 146 7.21 -14.61 -1.70
N ALA A 147 7.54 -13.57 -2.48
CA ALA A 147 8.42 -12.49 -2.08
C ALA A 147 8.04 -11.18 -2.76
N GLY A 148 8.48 -10.07 -2.19
CA GLY A 148 8.47 -8.75 -2.79
C GLY A 148 9.82 -8.05 -2.58
N LEU A 149 10.01 -6.90 -3.19
CA LEU A 149 11.20 -6.08 -3.01
C LEU A 149 10.81 -4.73 -2.38
N ILE A 150 11.65 -4.25 -1.48
CA ILE A 150 11.55 -2.88 -0.95
C ILE A 150 12.86 -2.16 -1.23
N TRP A 151 12.76 -1.08 -1.97
CA TRP A 151 13.87 -0.14 -2.14
C TRP A 151 13.70 0.97 -1.10
N HIS A 152 14.71 1.13 -0.22
CA HIS A 152 14.55 1.97 0.94
C HIS A 152 15.80 2.76 1.31
N GLY A 153 15.57 3.84 2.08
CA GLY A 153 16.61 4.71 2.60
C GLY A 153 17.26 5.58 1.51
N GLN A 154 18.14 6.46 1.94
CA GLN A 154 18.85 7.38 1.03
C GLN A 154 19.77 6.67 0.02
N ALA A 155 20.31 5.52 0.38
CA ALA A 155 21.17 4.71 -0.49
C ALA A 155 20.38 3.82 -1.47
N CYS A 156 19.05 3.91 -1.52
CA CYS A 156 18.17 3.10 -2.36
C CYS A 156 18.52 1.60 -2.31
N ARG A 157 18.65 1.05 -1.10
CA ARG A 157 18.96 -0.36 -0.91
C ARG A 157 17.77 -1.23 -1.26
N ALA A 158 17.95 -2.22 -2.11
CA ALA A 158 16.95 -3.23 -2.39
C ALA A 158 17.00 -4.34 -1.32
N THR A 159 15.89 -4.58 -0.65
CA THR A 159 15.74 -5.68 0.32
C THR A 159 14.62 -6.60 -0.13
N ARG A 160 14.94 -7.91 -0.25
CA ARG A 160 13.94 -8.94 -0.52
C ARG A 160 13.18 -9.26 0.75
N VAL A 161 11.86 -9.18 0.67
CA VAL A 161 10.93 -9.47 1.77
C VAL A 161 10.17 -10.74 1.45
N ARG A 162 10.26 -11.75 2.33
CA ARG A 162 9.43 -12.96 2.23
C ARG A 162 7.99 -12.59 2.60
N LEU A 163 7.05 -12.96 1.73
CA LEU A 163 5.62 -12.76 1.93
C LEU A 163 4.97 -14.04 2.47
N SER A 164 3.79 -13.89 3.05
CA SER A 164 2.98 -15.03 3.45
C SER A 164 2.53 -15.82 2.22
N THR A 165 2.55 -17.13 2.32
CA THR A 165 1.95 -18.03 1.33
C THR A 165 0.45 -18.21 1.56
N ASP A 166 -0.05 -17.77 2.72
CA ASP A 166 -1.47 -17.73 3.05
C ASP A 166 -2.04 -16.35 2.70
N PRO A 167 -2.87 -16.24 1.65
CA PRO A 167 -3.44 -14.96 1.21
C PRO A 167 -4.59 -14.46 2.11
N GLN A 168 -5.10 -15.26 3.05
CA GLN A 168 -6.32 -14.96 3.80
C GLN A 168 -6.27 -13.61 4.52
N LYS A 169 -5.08 -13.21 5.02
CA LYS A 169 -4.94 -11.92 5.72
C LYS A 169 -5.09 -10.74 4.79
N ALA A 170 -4.45 -10.79 3.62
CA ALA A 170 -4.54 -9.75 2.60
C ALA A 170 -5.94 -9.72 1.97
N ASP A 171 -6.53 -10.89 1.72
CA ASP A 171 -7.88 -11.02 1.19
C ASP A 171 -8.94 -10.44 2.15
N ARG A 172 -8.83 -10.76 3.44
CA ARG A 172 -9.70 -10.20 4.48
C ARG A 172 -9.59 -8.67 4.55
N LEU A 173 -8.36 -8.12 4.46
CA LEU A 173 -8.13 -6.68 4.42
C LEU A 173 -8.84 -6.04 3.22
N LEU A 174 -8.70 -6.61 2.04
CA LEU A 174 -9.35 -6.11 0.83
C LEU A 174 -10.88 -6.26 0.91
N GLY A 175 -11.38 -7.35 1.48
CA GLY A 175 -12.80 -7.56 1.73
C GLY A 175 -13.38 -6.50 2.68
N GLU A 176 -12.69 -6.19 3.78
CA GLU A 176 -13.10 -5.14 4.72
C GLU A 176 -13.08 -3.75 4.06
N LEU A 177 -12.08 -3.45 3.21
CA LEU A 177 -12.03 -2.17 2.50
C LEU A 177 -13.17 -2.02 1.48
N ARG A 178 -13.50 -3.09 0.72
CA ARG A 178 -14.65 -3.10 -0.19
C ARG A 178 -15.95 -2.91 0.57
N TRP A 179 -16.17 -3.68 1.64
CA TRP A 179 -17.34 -3.55 2.49
C TRP A 179 -17.48 -2.13 3.06
N MET A 180 -16.39 -1.57 3.59
CA MET A 180 -16.38 -0.21 4.15
C MET A 180 -16.69 0.87 3.10
N ARG A 181 -16.28 0.66 1.84
CA ARG A 181 -16.59 1.53 0.72
C ARG A 181 -18.06 1.46 0.32
N ASP A 182 -18.61 0.25 0.29
CA ASP A 182 -19.96 -0.01 -0.26
C ASP A 182 -21.06 0.31 0.76
N GLU A 183 -20.84 -0.02 2.03
CA GLU A 183 -21.82 0.19 3.11
C GLU A 183 -21.68 1.55 3.80
N GLU A 184 -20.58 2.27 3.58
CA GLU A 184 -20.26 3.57 4.20
C GLU A 184 -20.36 3.60 5.74
N VAL A 185 -20.38 2.42 6.41
CA VAL A 185 -20.48 2.30 7.85
C VAL A 185 -19.13 2.66 8.51
N PRO A 186 -19.07 3.68 9.38
CA PRO A 186 -17.83 4.07 10.02
C PRO A 186 -17.37 2.97 11.00
N PRO A 187 -16.11 2.55 10.95
CA PRO A 187 -15.53 1.73 11.99
C PRO A 187 -15.46 2.52 13.29
N ARG A 188 -15.53 1.82 14.43
CA ARG A 188 -15.39 2.44 15.75
C ARG A 188 -14.12 3.30 15.78
N LEU A 189 -14.25 4.53 16.26
CA LEU A 189 -13.10 5.41 16.47
C LEU A 189 -12.23 4.86 17.61
N VAL A 190 -10.93 4.71 17.32
CA VAL A 190 -9.92 4.35 18.32
C VAL A 190 -8.70 5.24 18.08
N LEU A 191 -8.38 6.08 19.04
CA LEU A 191 -7.16 6.88 19.01
C LEU A 191 -5.94 5.97 19.23
N ASN A 192 -4.87 6.21 18.48
CA ASN A 192 -3.63 5.42 18.55
C ASN A 192 -2.39 6.31 18.30
N ASP A 193 -1.20 5.72 18.39
CA ASP A 193 0.08 6.45 18.24
C ASP A 193 0.22 7.20 16.91
N HIS A 194 -0.48 6.75 15.86
CA HIS A 194 -0.47 7.45 14.57
C HIS A 194 -1.23 8.78 14.61
N CYS A 195 -2.17 8.96 15.54
CA CYS A 195 -2.99 10.17 15.64
C CYS A 195 -2.15 11.43 15.84
N ALA A 196 -0.98 11.35 16.49
CA ALA A 196 -0.11 12.50 16.72
C ALA A 196 0.32 13.21 15.42
N ALA A 197 0.46 12.46 14.30
CA ALA A 197 0.89 12.99 13.00
C ALA A 197 -0.22 12.92 11.93
N CYS A 198 -1.45 12.54 12.30
CA CYS A 198 -2.54 12.26 11.37
C CYS A 198 -3.23 13.54 10.89
N GLU A 199 -3.52 13.61 9.60
CA GLU A 199 -4.28 14.71 8.96
C GLU A 199 -5.69 14.92 9.55
N PHE A 200 -6.30 13.88 10.15
CA PHE A 200 -7.62 13.94 10.79
C PHE A 200 -7.56 14.12 12.33
N ARG A 201 -6.38 14.39 12.91
CA ARG A 201 -6.17 14.44 14.35
C ARG A 201 -7.21 15.26 15.09
N GLN A 202 -7.41 16.52 14.67
CA GLN A 202 -8.31 17.44 15.36
C GLN A 202 -9.75 16.91 15.38
N ARG A 203 -10.26 16.51 14.22
CA ARG A 203 -11.60 15.94 14.07
C ARG A 203 -11.80 14.70 14.93
N CYS A 204 -10.87 13.71 14.83
CA CYS A 204 -10.99 12.47 15.59
C CYS A 204 -10.88 12.71 17.09
N HIS A 205 -10.04 13.63 17.54
CA HIS A 205 -9.94 13.98 18.96
C HIS A 205 -11.21 14.66 19.47
N GLN A 206 -11.76 15.60 18.71
CA GLN A 206 -13.02 16.25 19.07
C GLN A 206 -14.16 15.23 19.17
N GLN A 207 -14.32 14.37 18.15
CA GLN A 207 -15.31 13.31 18.17
C GLN A 207 -15.13 12.38 19.37
N ALA A 208 -13.87 12.00 19.69
CA ALA A 208 -13.61 11.14 20.85
C ALA A 208 -14.01 11.79 22.18
N VAL A 209 -13.83 13.12 22.31
CA VAL A 209 -14.28 13.87 23.51
C VAL A 209 -15.80 13.94 23.58
N GLU A 210 -16.47 14.22 22.46
CA GLU A 210 -17.94 14.31 22.39
C GLU A 210 -18.62 12.95 22.70
N GLU A 211 -17.98 11.83 22.32
CA GLU A 211 -18.48 10.47 22.55
C GLU A 211 -18.02 9.85 23.89
N ASP A 212 -17.29 10.58 24.72
CA ASP A 212 -16.63 10.04 25.94
C ASP A 212 -15.84 8.74 25.65
N ASN A 213 -15.05 8.77 24.59
CA ASN A 213 -14.42 7.59 24.04
C ASN A 213 -13.27 7.10 24.93
N ILE A 214 -13.33 5.84 25.35
CA ILE A 214 -12.34 5.21 26.25
C ILE A 214 -10.90 5.29 25.70
N SER A 215 -10.70 5.42 24.40
CA SER A 215 -9.37 5.57 23.81
C SER A 215 -8.68 6.90 24.12
N LEU A 216 -9.36 7.84 24.77
CA LEU A 216 -8.75 9.07 25.35
C LEU A 216 -7.86 8.75 26.54
N LEU A 217 -8.08 7.62 27.22
CA LEU A 217 -7.27 7.22 28.36
C LEU A 217 -5.86 6.81 27.92
N PRO A 218 -4.80 7.35 28.54
CA PRO A 218 -3.43 7.01 28.21
C PRO A 218 -3.16 5.50 28.31
N GLY A 219 -2.49 4.95 27.30
CA GLY A 219 -2.08 3.53 27.29
C GLY A 219 -3.15 2.54 26.83
N MET A 220 -4.37 2.97 26.53
CA MET A 220 -5.41 2.10 25.98
C MET A 220 -5.03 1.61 24.57
N ARG A 221 -5.10 0.30 24.37
CA ARG A 221 -4.83 -0.34 23.08
C ARG A 221 -6.13 -0.69 22.37
N GLU A 222 -6.08 -0.77 21.04
CA GLU A 222 -7.25 -1.11 20.22
C GLU A 222 -7.97 -2.39 20.68
N LYS A 223 -7.25 -3.38 21.23
CA LYS A 223 -7.82 -4.62 21.76
C LYS A 223 -8.67 -4.40 23.00
N GLU A 224 -8.27 -3.47 23.86
CA GLU A 224 -8.95 -3.14 25.12
C GLU A 224 -10.18 -2.26 24.87
N VAL A 225 -10.14 -1.44 23.83
CA VAL A 225 -11.29 -0.63 23.41
C VAL A 225 -12.40 -1.48 22.78
N LYS A 226 -12.07 -2.67 22.27
CA LYS A 226 -13.04 -3.60 21.64
C LYS A 226 -13.66 -4.59 22.60
N ALA A 227 -13.16 -4.69 23.82
CA ALA A 227 -13.73 -5.52 24.90
C ALA A 227 -14.92 -4.81 25.55
#